data_767e89005db393a4299d087b110ab7ee
#
_entry.id   767e89005db393a4299d087b110ab7ee
#
_cell.length_a   1.000
_cell.length_b   1.000
_cell.length_c   1.000
_cell.angle_alpha   90.00
_cell.angle_beta   90.00
_cell.angle_gamma   90.00
#
_symmetry.space_group_name_H-M   'P 1'
#
loop_
_entity.id
_entity.type
_entity.pdbx_description
1 polymer ?
#
loop_
_entity_poly.entity_id
_entity_poly.type
_entity_poly.pdbx_seq_one_letter_code
_entity_poly.pdbx_strand_id
1 'polypeptide(L)'
;GPTFEKQAVNPQIIFGELAQWSTLVLGTFNVVSAKKYAENVMEANPDVLKYADIAAGHGYNIPRIPYEFPIVPYDKAVDQGLKVWLTEISSALDNYDGSMDNAIHWAEVFHKYLTNAHVNAVCWWTGARYTDTNESLIKLEQGNFQIPKRFYTYGNYTRYVKVGSKQIRTDKPISTTGKLLLTAFKNNQEYVMVAANKSKEPITTTIQVKGGRPIGELKAYITDAEQNWKESTITKDESNMYPITVPAMSVVTYVGSVQ
;
A
#
# COMPACT_ATOMS: atom_id res chain seq x y z
N GLY A 1 15.67 -8.07 23.24
CA GLY A 1 15.88 -7.81 24.67
C GLY A 1 17.00 -8.67 25.22
N PRO A 2 17.28 -8.61 26.54
CA PRO A 2 18.47 -9.23 27.15
C PRO A 2 18.70 -10.71 26.84
N THR A 3 17.62 -11.47 26.62
CA THR A 3 17.72 -12.90 26.25
C THR A 3 18.28 -13.08 24.85
N PHE A 4 17.85 -12.28 23.89
CA PHE A 4 18.34 -12.33 22.51
C PHE A 4 19.81 -11.89 22.44
N GLU A 5 20.18 -10.85 23.19
CA GLU A 5 21.56 -10.38 23.29
C GLU A 5 22.51 -11.47 23.83
N LYS A 6 22.10 -12.16 24.93
CA LYS A 6 22.85 -13.30 25.48
C LYS A 6 23.04 -14.44 24.49
N GLN A 7 22.13 -14.59 23.55
CA GLN A 7 22.14 -15.67 22.54
C GLN A 7 22.73 -15.21 21.19
N ALA A 8 23.25 -13.99 21.12
CA ALA A 8 23.73 -13.37 19.87
C ALA A 8 22.70 -13.40 18.71
N VAL A 9 21.41 -13.34 19.06
CA VAL A 9 20.30 -13.25 18.10
C VAL A 9 19.81 -11.82 18.06
N ASN A 10 19.71 -11.24 16.86
CA ASN A 10 19.26 -9.86 16.67
C ASN A 10 17.99 -9.80 15.80
N PRO A 11 16.81 -10.22 16.30
CA PRO A 11 15.56 -10.13 15.57
C PRO A 11 15.06 -8.68 15.56
N GLN A 12 14.33 -8.31 14.52
CA GLN A 12 13.49 -7.11 14.56
C GLN A 12 12.25 -7.40 15.41
N ILE A 13 11.94 -6.51 16.36
CA ILE A 13 10.82 -6.66 17.27
C ILE A 13 9.69 -5.74 16.84
N ILE A 14 8.52 -6.33 16.63
CA ILE A 14 7.28 -5.66 16.30
C ILE A 14 6.42 -5.58 17.55
N PHE A 15 5.76 -4.45 17.77
CA PHE A 15 4.76 -4.31 18.83
C PHE A 15 3.53 -3.54 18.34
N GLY A 16 2.42 -3.70 19.05
CA GLY A 16 1.11 -3.12 18.70
C GLY A 16 0.14 -4.22 18.32
N GLU A 17 -0.02 -4.51 17.04
CA GLU A 17 -0.79 -5.65 16.51
C GLU A 17 -2.29 -5.64 16.89
N LEU A 18 -2.90 -4.47 17.11
CA LEU A 18 -4.34 -4.38 17.33
C LEU A 18 -5.10 -4.28 16.01
N ALA A 19 -6.32 -4.83 16.01
CA ALA A 19 -7.13 -4.98 14.81
C ALA A 19 -7.52 -3.68 14.11
N GLN A 20 -7.54 -2.56 14.83
CA GLN A 20 -7.93 -1.26 14.29
C GLN A 20 -6.75 -0.31 14.24
N TRP A 21 -6.54 0.34 13.08
CA TRP A 21 -5.45 1.27 12.86
C TRP A 21 -5.53 2.52 13.71
N SER A 22 -6.64 3.24 13.61
CA SER A 22 -6.90 4.46 14.38
C SER A 22 -8.26 4.38 15.04
N THR A 23 -8.38 4.95 16.24
CA THR A 23 -9.65 4.97 16.96
C THR A 23 -10.60 5.97 16.34
N LEU A 24 -11.77 5.49 15.95
CA LEU A 24 -12.95 6.34 15.93
C LEU A 24 -13.53 6.38 17.34
N VAL A 25 -13.52 7.54 17.92
CA VAL A 25 -14.32 7.83 19.09
C VAL A 25 -15.76 8.02 18.63
N LEU A 26 -16.46 6.94 18.37
CA LEU A 26 -17.92 6.94 18.37
C LEU A 26 -18.35 6.69 19.81
N GLY A 27 -18.56 7.75 20.54
CA GLY A 27 -19.22 8.00 21.82
C GLY A 27 -19.46 6.88 22.85
N THR A 28 -19.42 5.61 22.54
CA THR A 28 -19.79 4.51 23.46
C THR A 28 -18.86 3.30 23.41
N PHE A 29 -17.94 3.21 22.48
CA PHE A 29 -17.00 2.10 22.41
C PHE A 29 -15.56 2.62 22.57
N ASN A 30 -14.99 2.46 23.77
CA ASN A 30 -13.55 2.64 24.02
C ASN A 30 -12.76 1.48 23.36
N VAL A 31 -12.76 1.44 22.03
CA VAL A 31 -11.89 0.51 21.32
C VAL A 31 -10.50 1.15 21.25
N VAL A 32 -9.55 0.54 21.92
CA VAL A 32 -8.15 0.97 21.84
C VAL A 32 -7.61 0.59 20.47
N SER A 33 -7.27 1.57 19.65
CA SER A 33 -6.62 1.35 18.34
C SER A 33 -5.15 0.97 18.50
N ALA A 34 -4.57 0.40 17.46
CA ALA A 34 -3.15 0.07 17.42
C ALA A 34 -2.27 1.32 17.64
N LYS A 35 -2.63 2.46 17.03
CA LYS A 35 -1.95 3.75 17.25
C LYS A 35 -1.97 4.13 18.73
N LYS A 36 -3.15 4.14 19.35
CA LYS A 36 -3.29 4.56 20.74
C LYS A 36 -2.62 3.58 21.71
N TYR A 37 -2.68 2.30 21.41
CA TYR A 37 -1.96 1.28 22.18
C TYR A 37 -0.45 1.49 22.12
N ALA A 38 0.11 1.67 20.92
CA ALA A 38 1.54 1.91 20.75
C ALA A 38 2.00 3.18 21.50
N GLU A 39 1.23 4.27 21.41
CA GLU A 39 1.50 5.51 22.15
C GLU A 39 1.49 5.30 23.66
N ASN A 40 0.48 4.61 24.20
CA ASN A 40 0.38 4.32 25.63
C ASN A 40 1.53 3.42 26.12
N VAL A 41 1.95 2.44 25.34
CA VAL A 41 3.10 1.58 25.69
C VAL A 41 4.40 2.38 25.76
N MET A 42 4.65 3.26 24.77
CA MET A 42 5.85 4.10 24.75
C MET A 42 5.85 5.12 25.91
N GLU A 43 4.68 5.63 26.32
CA GLU A 43 4.54 6.55 27.45
C GLU A 43 4.74 5.84 28.81
N ALA A 44 4.10 4.70 28.98
CA ALA A 44 4.13 3.97 30.26
C ALA A 44 5.46 3.21 30.47
N ASN A 45 6.12 2.81 29.40
CA ASN A 45 7.38 2.06 29.47
C ASN A 45 8.33 2.49 28.33
N PRO A 46 9.03 3.61 28.46
CA PRO A 46 9.95 4.11 27.44
C PRO A 46 11.08 3.14 27.08
N ASP A 47 11.38 2.19 27.95
CA ASP A 47 12.40 1.17 27.70
C ASP A 47 12.05 0.22 26.53
N VAL A 48 10.77 0.19 26.10
CA VAL A 48 10.37 -0.55 24.89
C VAL A 48 11.15 -0.08 23.66
N LEU A 49 11.48 1.21 23.58
CA LEU A 49 12.22 1.81 22.47
C LEU A 49 13.67 1.31 22.33
N LYS A 50 14.22 0.68 23.38
CA LYS A 50 15.53 0.05 23.32
C LYS A 50 15.51 -1.27 22.52
N TYR A 51 14.34 -1.86 22.33
CA TYR A 51 14.18 -3.21 21.78
C TYR A 51 13.26 -3.27 20.59
N ALA A 52 12.31 -2.34 20.47
CA ALA A 52 11.34 -2.32 19.39
C ALA A 52 11.90 -1.61 18.15
N ASP A 53 11.71 -2.22 17.00
CA ASP A 53 12.10 -1.67 15.69
C ASP A 53 10.90 -1.17 14.91
N ILE A 54 9.71 -1.72 15.19
CA ILE A 54 8.52 -1.56 14.36
C ILE A 54 7.29 -1.40 15.28
N ALA A 55 6.54 -0.32 15.06
CA ALA A 55 5.20 -0.17 15.57
C ALA A 55 4.20 -0.64 14.50
N ALA A 56 3.27 -1.51 14.86
CA ALA A 56 2.40 -2.13 13.89
C ALA A 56 0.93 -2.08 14.30
N GLY A 57 0.06 -2.27 13.33
CA GLY A 57 -1.36 -2.41 13.54
C GLY A 57 -2.05 -3.01 12.33
N HIS A 58 -3.29 -3.50 12.55
CA HIS A 58 -4.13 -4.00 11.47
C HIS A 58 -5.01 -2.88 10.91
N GLY A 59 -5.45 -3.04 9.67
CA GLY A 59 -6.29 -2.07 8.97
C GLY A 59 -7.78 -2.42 8.97
N TYR A 60 -8.23 -3.24 9.90
CA TYR A 60 -9.64 -3.62 9.95
C TYR A 60 -10.49 -2.48 10.51
N ASN A 61 -11.60 -2.22 9.83
CA ASN A 61 -12.60 -1.30 10.32
C ASN A 61 -13.63 -2.01 11.19
N ILE A 62 -14.33 -1.22 12.02
CA ILE A 62 -15.54 -1.70 12.69
C ILE A 62 -16.53 -2.11 11.59
N PRO A 63 -17.25 -3.24 11.74
CA PRO A 63 -18.26 -3.64 10.78
C PRO A 63 -19.20 -2.48 10.40
N ARG A 64 -19.42 -2.29 9.11
CA ARG A 64 -20.23 -1.21 8.49
C ARG A 64 -19.64 0.20 8.52
N ILE A 65 -18.38 0.39 8.93
CA ILE A 65 -17.69 1.67 8.76
C ILE A 65 -16.82 1.57 7.52
N PRO A 66 -17.01 2.45 6.52
CA PRO A 66 -16.20 2.44 5.29
C PRO A 66 -14.70 2.62 5.59
N TYR A 67 -13.84 2.02 4.75
CA TYR A 67 -12.38 2.25 4.80
C TYR A 67 -11.97 3.71 4.51
N GLU A 68 -12.95 4.60 4.39
CA GLU A 68 -12.77 6.04 4.13
C GLU A 68 -12.40 6.85 5.39
N PHE A 69 -12.38 6.21 6.57
CA PHE A 69 -11.98 6.89 7.80
C PHE A 69 -10.53 7.37 7.72
N PRO A 70 -10.19 8.47 8.45
CA PRO A 70 -8.87 9.05 8.33
C PRO A 70 -7.80 8.03 8.73
N ILE A 71 -7.11 7.53 7.74
CA ILE A 71 -5.89 6.76 7.93
C ILE A 71 -4.82 7.78 8.30
N VAL A 72 -4.43 7.78 9.57
CA VAL A 72 -3.52 8.76 10.16
C VAL A 72 -2.15 8.16 10.45
N PRO A 73 -1.06 8.95 10.42
CA PRO A 73 0.27 8.47 10.74
C PRO A 73 0.42 8.16 12.24
N TYR A 74 1.42 7.33 12.56
CA TYR A 74 1.87 7.09 13.93
C TYR A 74 3.02 8.03 14.27
N ASP A 75 2.74 9.34 14.37
CA ASP A 75 3.75 10.39 14.50
C ASP A 75 4.73 10.11 15.64
N LYS A 76 4.24 9.73 16.83
CA LYS A 76 5.12 9.42 17.97
C LYS A 76 6.07 8.26 17.68
N ALA A 77 5.64 7.22 16.96
CA ALA A 77 6.51 6.11 16.60
C ALA A 77 7.57 6.55 15.58
N VAL A 78 7.15 7.32 14.58
CA VAL A 78 8.06 7.88 13.56
C VAL A 78 9.09 8.82 14.17
N ASP A 79 8.67 9.70 15.09
CA ASP A 79 9.55 10.63 15.79
C ASP A 79 10.60 9.92 16.68
N GLN A 80 10.30 8.70 17.13
CA GLN A 80 11.24 7.83 17.84
C GLN A 80 12.09 6.97 16.90
N GLY A 81 11.98 7.14 15.58
CA GLY A 81 12.76 6.41 14.59
C GLY A 81 12.25 5.00 14.29
N LEU A 82 11.08 4.62 14.77
CA LEU A 82 10.48 3.33 14.48
C LEU A 82 9.92 3.27 13.06
N LYS A 83 9.97 2.09 12.44
CA LYS A 83 9.18 1.80 11.24
C LYS A 83 7.72 1.62 11.65
N VAL A 84 6.81 1.83 10.70
CA VAL A 84 5.37 1.62 10.92
C VAL A 84 4.85 0.63 9.88
N TRP A 85 4.26 -0.47 10.32
CA TRP A 85 3.77 -1.53 9.46
C TRP A 85 2.26 -1.73 9.60
N LEU A 86 1.60 -1.91 8.46
CA LEU A 86 0.25 -2.46 8.38
C LEU A 86 0.38 -3.98 8.21
N THR A 87 0.24 -4.72 9.30
CA THR A 87 0.57 -6.14 9.36
C THR A 87 -0.57 -7.06 8.98
N GLU A 88 -1.81 -6.54 8.99
CA GLU A 88 -2.96 -7.24 8.44
C GLU A 88 -3.97 -6.25 7.84
N ILE A 89 -4.51 -6.62 6.69
CA ILE A 89 -5.67 -5.97 6.09
C ILE A 89 -6.37 -6.90 5.10
N SER A 90 -7.69 -6.94 5.13
CA SER A 90 -8.55 -7.59 4.15
C SER A 90 -10.02 -7.21 4.39
N SER A 91 -10.95 -7.76 3.63
CA SER A 91 -12.39 -7.64 3.86
C SER A 91 -13.03 -9.01 4.06
N ALA A 92 -13.08 -9.45 5.32
CA ALA A 92 -13.67 -10.73 5.72
C ALA A 92 -15.21 -10.69 5.78
N LEU A 93 -15.83 -9.51 5.76
CA LEU A 93 -17.27 -9.34 5.93
C LEU A 93 -18.03 -9.13 4.61
N ASP A 94 -17.31 -8.79 3.53
CA ASP A 94 -17.91 -8.59 2.23
C ASP A 94 -17.98 -9.89 1.44
N ASN A 95 -19.06 -10.11 0.72
CA ASN A 95 -19.17 -11.21 -0.24
C ASN A 95 -18.04 -11.15 -1.25
N TYR A 96 -17.64 -12.31 -1.75
CA TYR A 96 -16.57 -12.40 -2.74
C TYR A 96 -16.88 -11.56 -4.00
N ASP A 97 -15.96 -10.67 -4.32
CA ASP A 97 -15.94 -9.86 -5.52
C ASP A 97 -14.55 -9.94 -6.16
N GLY A 98 -14.45 -10.60 -7.32
CA GLY A 98 -13.20 -10.73 -8.07
C GLY A 98 -12.95 -9.61 -9.07
N SER A 99 -13.81 -8.60 -9.15
CA SER A 99 -13.82 -7.56 -10.19
C SER A 99 -12.75 -6.48 -10.02
N MET A 100 -12.65 -5.60 -11.03
CA MET A 100 -11.83 -4.39 -10.96
C MET A 100 -12.38 -3.34 -10.01
N ASP A 101 -13.69 -3.30 -9.72
CA ASP A 101 -14.26 -2.37 -8.74
C ASP A 101 -13.67 -2.65 -7.34
N ASN A 102 -13.63 -3.92 -6.93
CA ASN A 102 -12.96 -4.32 -5.69
C ASN A 102 -11.45 -4.04 -5.74
N ALA A 103 -10.79 -4.29 -6.86
CA ALA A 103 -9.36 -4.04 -7.03
C ALA A 103 -9.00 -2.55 -6.92
N ILE A 104 -9.79 -1.66 -7.51
CA ILE A 104 -9.60 -0.20 -7.42
C ILE A 104 -9.85 0.30 -6.00
N HIS A 105 -10.87 -0.23 -5.31
CA HIS A 105 -11.07 0.06 -3.89
C HIS A 105 -9.79 -0.25 -3.08
N TRP A 106 -9.18 -1.41 -3.28
CA TRP A 106 -7.95 -1.79 -2.58
C TRP A 106 -6.74 -0.96 -3.01
N ALA A 107 -6.64 -0.56 -4.29
CA ALA A 107 -5.61 0.38 -4.72
C ALA A 107 -5.70 1.71 -3.98
N GLU A 108 -6.91 2.22 -3.74
CA GLU A 108 -7.13 3.44 -2.94
C GLU A 108 -6.75 3.25 -1.49
N VAL A 109 -7.09 2.12 -0.87
CA VAL A 109 -6.72 1.79 0.50
C VAL A 109 -5.21 1.74 0.65
N PHE A 110 -4.49 1.02 -0.22
CA PHE A 110 -3.03 0.97 -0.20
C PHE A 110 -2.40 2.35 -0.40
N HIS A 111 -2.92 3.12 -1.36
CA HIS A 111 -2.47 4.49 -1.58
C HIS A 111 -2.57 5.33 -0.29
N LYS A 112 -3.71 5.28 0.40
CA LYS A 112 -3.93 6.03 1.65
C LYS A 112 -2.98 5.59 2.77
N TYR A 113 -2.76 4.29 2.98
CA TYR A 113 -1.80 3.82 3.97
C TYR A 113 -0.37 4.27 3.65
N LEU A 114 0.04 4.18 2.40
CA LEU A 114 1.37 4.60 1.97
C LEU A 114 1.56 6.12 2.04
N THR A 115 0.56 6.93 1.63
CA THR A 115 0.72 8.39 1.51
C THR A 115 0.29 9.17 2.74
N ASN A 116 -0.71 8.70 3.49
CA ASN A 116 -1.23 9.41 4.66
C ASN A 116 -0.65 8.85 5.97
N ALA A 117 -0.56 7.53 6.10
CA ALA A 117 -0.01 6.88 7.29
C ALA A 117 1.50 6.62 7.19
N HIS A 118 2.10 6.78 6.00
CA HIS A 118 3.53 6.58 5.75
C HIS A 118 4.05 5.21 6.19
N VAL A 119 3.22 4.15 6.00
CA VAL A 119 3.63 2.79 6.36
C VAL A 119 4.77 2.30 5.49
N ASN A 120 5.68 1.53 6.10
CA ASN A 120 6.83 0.93 5.43
C ASN A 120 6.55 -0.47 4.87
N ALA A 121 5.45 -1.10 5.29
CA ALA A 121 4.99 -2.39 4.80
C ALA A 121 3.47 -2.50 4.89
N VAL A 122 2.89 -3.29 3.98
CA VAL A 122 1.47 -3.65 3.96
C VAL A 122 1.38 -5.16 3.76
N CYS A 123 0.81 -5.88 4.72
CA CYS A 123 0.59 -7.32 4.65
C CYS A 123 -0.89 -7.63 4.48
N TRP A 124 -1.20 -8.51 3.52
CA TRP A 124 -2.57 -8.93 3.28
C TRP A 124 -2.93 -10.15 4.14
N TRP A 125 -4.13 -10.19 4.68
CA TRP A 125 -4.74 -11.33 5.36
C TRP A 125 -5.90 -11.88 4.52
N THR A 126 -5.85 -13.10 3.94
CA THR A 126 -4.81 -14.12 3.92
C THR A 126 -4.28 -14.34 2.50
N GLY A 127 -3.18 -15.08 2.34
CA GLY A 127 -2.67 -15.42 1.01
C GLY A 127 -3.65 -16.27 0.18
N ALA A 128 -4.05 -17.44 0.68
CA ALA A 128 -4.98 -18.35 0.03
C ALA A 128 -5.89 -19.03 1.05
N ARG A 129 -7.18 -19.14 0.75
CA ARG A 129 -8.18 -19.73 1.66
C ARG A 129 -9.43 -20.20 0.92
N TYR A 130 -10.10 -21.23 1.48
CA TYR A 130 -11.49 -21.55 1.15
C TYR A 130 -12.37 -20.48 1.83
N THR A 131 -13.00 -19.60 1.06
CA THR A 131 -13.83 -18.53 1.56
C THR A 131 -14.78 -18.02 0.49
N ASP A 132 -15.93 -17.52 0.90
CA ASP A 132 -16.89 -16.82 0.04
C ASP A 132 -16.86 -15.30 0.28
N THR A 133 -15.76 -14.79 0.85
CA THR A 133 -15.54 -13.36 1.14
C THR A 133 -14.32 -12.82 0.39
N ASN A 134 -14.05 -11.53 0.54
CA ASN A 134 -12.87 -10.85 0.00
C ASN A 134 -11.62 -10.99 0.88
N GLU A 135 -11.60 -11.95 1.80
CA GLU A 135 -10.53 -12.10 2.79
C GLU A 135 -9.20 -12.57 2.19
N SER A 136 -9.23 -13.41 1.14
CA SER A 136 -8.01 -13.97 0.57
C SER A 136 -7.58 -13.32 -0.75
N LEU A 137 -6.26 -13.33 -1.02
CA LEU A 137 -5.71 -12.98 -2.33
C LEU A 137 -6.01 -14.06 -3.38
N ILE A 138 -6.08 -15.33 -2.96
CA ILE A 138 -6.45 -16.45 -3.82
C ILE A 138 -7.60 -17.19 -3.16
N LYS A 139 -8.75 -17.26 -3.82
CA LYS A 139 -9.87 -18.06 -3.37
C LYS A 139 -9.65 -19.51 -3.77
N LEU A 140 -9.60 -20.40 -2.78
CA LEU A 140 -9.55 -21.84 -3.02
C LEU A 140 -10.96 -22.39 -3.20
N GLU A 141 -11.12 -23.32 -4.13
CA GLU A 141 -12.34 -24.07 -4.40
C GLU A 141 -12.01 -25.56 -4.48
N GLN A 142 -13.00 -26.45 -4.40
CA GLN A 142 -12.75 -27.87 -4.47
C GLN A 142 -12.15 -28.25 -5.83
N GLY A 143 -10.86 -28.62 -5.83
CA GLY A 143 -10.12 -28.98 -7.03
C GLY A 143 -9.72 -27.82 -7.95
N ASN A 144 -9.93 -26.55 -7.53
CA ASN A 144 -9.63 -25.37 -8.33
C ASN A 144 -9.28 -24.17 -7.47
N PHE A 145 -8.99 -23.02 -8.08
CA PHE A 145 -8.79 -21.73 -7.40
C PHE A 145 -9.18 -20.58 -8.32
N GLN A 146 -9.51 -19.44 -7.72
CA GLN A 146 -9.76 -18.18 -8.43
C GLN A 146 -8.76 -17.12 -7.97
N ILE A 147 -8.24 -16.33 -8.92
CA ILE A 147 -7.35 -15.20 -8.65
C ILE A 147 -8.12 -13.92 -8.95
N PRO A 148 -8.61 -13.20 -7.95
CA PRO A 148 -9.35 -11.95 -8.13
C PRO A 148 -8.43 -10.81 -8.58
N LYS A 149 -9.01 -9.76 -9.17
CA LYS A 149 -8.25 -8.59 -9.63
C LYS A 149 -7.47 -7.88 -8.52
N ARG A 150 -7.93 -7.93 -7.25
CA ARG A 150 -7.17 -7.39 -6.10
C ARG A 150 -5.80 -8.05 -5.90
N PHE A 151 -5.63 -9.33 -6.26
CA PHE A 151 -4.31 -10.00 -6.24
C PHE A 151 -3.32 -9.26 -7.16
N TYR A 152 -3.76 -8.99 -8.39
CA TYR A 152 -2.92 -8.29 -9.37
C TYR A 152 -2.69 -6.83 -8.97
N THR A 153 -3.69 -6.16 -8.40
CA THR A 153 -3.56 -4.81 -7.87
C THR A 153 -2.58 -4.75 -6.70
N TYR A 154 -2.64 -5.68 -5.76
CA TYR A 154 -1.64 -5.80 -4.69
C TYR A 154 -0.24 -6.04 -5.27
N GLY A 155 -0.15 -6.89 -6.28
CA GLY A 155 1.08 -7.15 -7.03
C GLY A 155 1.63 -5.94 -7.79
N ASN A 156 0.80 -4.99 -8.22
CA ASN A 156 1.25 -3.73 -8.81
C ASN A 156 2.14 -2.91 -7.86
N TYR A 157 1.99 -3.10 -6.55
CA TYR A 157 2.89 -2.56 -5.53
C TYR A 157 4.00 -3.55 -5.18
N THR A 158 3.64 -4.74 -4.69
CA THR A 158 4.59 -5.66 -4.03
C THR A 158 5.59 -6.31 -4.98
N ARG A 159 5.25 -6.45 -6.25
CA ARG A 159 6.12 -7.02 -7.26
C ARG A 159 7.21 -6.06 -7.74
N TYR A 160 6.93 -4.76 -7.76
CA TYR A 160 7.79 -3.76 -8.40
C TYR A 160 8.47 -2.83 -7.40
N VAL A 161 7.85 -2.51 -6.27
CA VAL A 161 8.49 -1.69 -5.23
C VAL A 161 9.44 -2.55 -4.41
N LYS A 162 10.73 -2.37 -4.61
CA LYS A 162 11.78 -3.17 -3.94
C LYS A 162 12.01 -2.70 -2.51
N VAL A 163 12.44 -3.64 -1.66
CA VAL A 163 12.89 -3.32 -0.29
C VAL A 163 13.99 -2.26 -0.34
N GLY A 164 13.90 -1.27 0.54
CA GLY A 164 14.82 -0.14 0.59
C GLY A 164 14.48 1.03 -0.34
N SER A 165 13.44 0.90 -1.18
CA SER A 165 12.92 2.03 -1.95
C SER A 165 12.34 3.09 -1.03
N LYS A 166 12.59 4.37 -1.34
CA LYS A 166 12.04 5.52 -0.61
C LYS A 166 10.88 6.12 -1.38
N GLN A 167 9.79 6.39 -0.68
CA GLN A 167 8.67 7.12 -1.26
C GLN A 167 9.12 8.53 -1.64
N ILE A 168 8.65 9.01 -2.78
CA ILE A 168 8.93 10.36 -3.28
C ILE A 168 7.60 11.09 -3.57
N ARG A 169 7.66 12.42 -3.51
CA ARG A 169 6.51 13.25 -3.81
C ARG A 169 6.07 13.08 -5.27
N THR A 170 4.76 13.08 -5.47
CA THR A 170 4.12 13.09 -6.78
C THR A 170 3.28 14.36 -6.93
N ASP A 171 3.33 14.96 -8.11
CA ASP A 171 2.41 15.99 -8.54
C ASP A 171 1.58 15.46 -9.71
N LYS A 172 0.32 15.90 -9.82
CA LYS A 172 -0.60 15.48 -10.89
C LYS A 172 -1.47 16.66 -11.33
N PRO A 173 -2.01 16.63 -12.56
CA PRO A 173 -2.92 17.66 -13.03
C PRO A 173 -4.14 17.80 -12.10
N ILE A 174 -4.54 19.03 -11.78
CA ILE A 174 -5.70 19.32 -10.91
C ILE A 174 -6.97 18.67 -11.46
N SER A 175 -7.13 18.63 -12.78
CA SER A 175 -8.27 17.97 -13.46
C SER A 175 -8.42 16.48 -13.14
N THR A 176 -7.39 15.84 -12.59
CA THR A 176 -7.39 14.42 -12.20
C THR A 176 -7.68 14.20 -10.71
N THR A 177 -7.95 15.27 -9.95
CA THR A 177 -8.26 15.18 -8.51
C THR A 177 -9.47 14.28 -8.28
N GLY A 178 -9.37 13.37 -7.32
CA GLY A 178 -10.40 12.37 -7.02
C GLY A 178 -10.49 11.20 -8.01
N LYS A 179 -9.84 11.29 -9.17
CA LYS A 179 -9.87 10.27 -10.23
C LYS A 179 -8.59 9.45 -10.31
N LEU A 180 -7.44 10.12 -10.22
CA LEU A 180 -6.12 9.49 -10.35
C LEU A 180 -5.38 9.52 -9.01
N LEU A 181 -4.93 8.36 -8.56
CA LEU A 181 -4.08 8.18 -7.40
C LEU A 181 -2.66 7.87 -7.88
N LEU A 182 -1.66 8.56 -7.33
CA LEU A 182 -0.25 8.35 -7.68
C LEU A 182 0.55 8.09 -6.42
N THR A 183 1.30 7.00 -6.40
CA THR A 183 2.28 6.69 -5.35
C THR A 183 3.61 6.36 -6.02
N ALA A 184 4.67 7.09 -5.70
CA ALA A 184 5.96 6.89 -6.35
C ALA A 184 7.08 6.61 -5.35
N PHE A 185 8.03 5.82 -5.79
CA PHE A 185 9.18 5.36 -5.03
C PHE A 185 10.45 5.47 -5.87
N LYS A 186 11.59 5.56 -5.20
CA LYS A 186 12.90 5.46 -5.84
C LYS A 186 13.88 4.66 -5.01
N ASN A 187 14.80 4.03 -5.70
CA ASN A 187 16.06 3.53 -5.15
C ASN A 187 17.22 3.97 -6.04
N ASN A 188 18.39 3.37 -5.89
CA ASN A 188 19.57 3.76 -6.68
C ASN A 188 19.49 3.33 -8.15
N GLN A 189 18.61 2.41 -8.51
CA GLN A 189 18.53 1.78 -9.84
C GLN A 189 17.27 2.18 -10.61
N GLU A 190 16.17 2.46 -9.90
CA GLU A 190 14.86 2.63 -10.54
C GLU A 190 13.96 3.63 -9.82
N TYR A 191 13.06 4.22 -10.61
CA TYR A 191 11.84 4.88 -10.16
C TYR A 191 10.66 3.94 -10.39
N VAL A 192 9.80 3.82 -9.41
CA VAL A 192 8.54 3.06 -9.53
C VAL A 192 7.38 3.99 -9.22
N MET A 193 6.40 4.08 -10.12
CA MET A 193 5.18 4.84 -9.89
C MET A 193 3.97 3.94 -10.10
N VAL A 194 3.13 3.82 -9.09
CA VAL A 194 1.83 3.15 -9.19
C VAL A 194 0.75 4.20 -9.38
N ALA A 195 0.04 4.09 -10.49
CA ALA A 195 -1.06 4.96 -10.87
C ALA A 195 -2.37 4.16 -10.86
N ALA A 196 -3.36 4.56 -10.07
CA ALA A 196 -4.68 3.97 -10.09
C ALA A 196 -5.70 4.99 -10.63
N ASN A 197 -6.36 4.66 -11.73
CA ASN A 197 -7.43 5.44 -12.31
C ASN A 197 -8.79 4.88 -11.84
N LYS A 198 -9.47 5.64 -11.01
CA LYS A 198 -10.79 5.30 -10.44
C LYS A 198 -11.96 5.73 -11.33
N SER A 199 -11.67 6.44 -12.42
CA SER A 199 -12.71 6.94 -13.31
C SER A 199 -13.03 5.97 -14.44
N LYS A 200 -14.18 6.14 -15.05
CA LYS A 200 -14.62 5.37 -16.22
C LYS A 200 -14.03 5.86 -17.54
N GLU A 201 -13.17 6.87 -17.48
CA GLU A 201 -12.51 7.44 -18.65
C GLU A 201 -10.99 7.28 -18.53
N PRO A 202 -10.26 7.05 -19.63
CA PRO A 202 -8.80 7.04 -19.60
C PRO A 202 -8.26 8.43 -19.23
N ILE A 203 -7.10 8.45 -18.55
CA ILE A 203 -6.41 9.68 -18.18
C ILE A 203 -5.05 9.72 -18.89
N THR A 204 -4.89 10.71 -19.77
CA THR A 204 -3.62 10.95 -20.46
C THR A 204 -2.85 12.08 -19.78
N THR A 205 -1.56 11.85 -19.55
CA THR A 205 -0.61 12.80 -18.93
C THR A 205 0.82 12.43 -19.32
N THR A 206 1.80 13.07 -18.69
CA THR A 206 3.22 12.78 -18.92
C THR A 206 3.94 12.47 -17.61
N ILE A 207 4.95 11.59 -17.65
CA ILE A 207 5.87 11.37 -16.54
C ILE A 207 7.13 12.20 -16.76
N GLN A 208 7.51 12.95 -15.72
CA GLN A 208 8.75 13.69 -15.63
C GLN A 208 9.33 13.60 -14.23
N VAL A 209 10.62 13.34 -14.08
CA VAL A 209 11.33 13.44 -12.81
C VAL A 209 11.92 14.85 -12.68
N LYS A 210 11.57 15.54 -11.58
CA LYS A 210 12.12 16.85 -11.23
C LYS A 210 13.11 16.72 -10.08
N GLY A 211 14.28 17.34 -10.19
CA GLY A 211 15.28 17.35 -9.13
C GLY A 211 15.97 16.00 -8.88
N GLY A 212 15.89 15.07 -9.83
CA GLY A 212 16.53 13.75 -9.77
C GLY A 212 17.29 13.44 -11.05
N ARG A 213 17.91 12.25 -11.09
CA ARG A 213 18.53 11.74 -12.33
C ARG A 213 17.43 11.43 -13.36
N PRO A 214 17.72 11.55 -14.66
CA PRO A 214 16.75 11.24 -15.70
C PRO A 214 16.29 9.78 -15.67
N ILE A 215 15.08 9.53 -16.18
CA ILE A 215 14.62 8.17 -16.48
C ILE A 215 15.27 7.71 -17.80
N GLY A 216 15.75 6.48 -17.81
CA GLY A 216 16.20 5.79 -19.03
C GLY A 216 15.05 5.09 -19.73
N GLU A 217 15.07 3.75 -19.75
CA GLU A 217 13.93 2.96 -20.24
C GLU A 217 12.77 3.06 -19.25
N LEU A 218 11.55 3.22 -19.76
CA LEU A 218 10.31 3.22 -18.97
C LEU A 218 9.41 2.09 -19.44
N LYS A 219 9.06 1.18 -18.51
CA LYS A 219 8.10 0.09 -18.72
C LYS A 219 6.83 0.35 -17.94
N ALA A 220 5.70 -0.06 -18.50
CA ALA A 220 4.40 -0.04 -17.84
C ALA A 220 3.86 -1.47 -17.69
N TYR A 221 3.23 -1.73 -16.54
CA TYR A 221 2.58 -3.02 -16.19
C TYR A 221 1.13 -2.75 -15.83
N ILE A 222 0.22 -3.11 -16.73
CA ILE A 222 -1.19 -2.73 -16.68
C ILE A 222 -2.01 -3.87 -16.08
N THR A 223 -2.85 -3.53 -15.10
CA THR A 223 -3.93 -4.38 -14.58
C THR A 223 -5.25 -3.65 -14.78
N ASP A 224 -6.16 -4.25 -15.54
CA ASP A 224 -7.53 -3.80 -15.78
C ASP A 224 -8.47 -5.02 -15.86
N ALA A 225 -9.69 -4.85 -16.39
CA ALA A 225 -10.65 -5.95 -16.51
C ALA A 225 -10.10 -7.13 -17.32
N GLU A 226 -9.36 -6.85 -18.40
CA GLU A 226 -8.91 -7.83 -19.38
C GLU A 226 -7.44 -8.27 -19.16
N GLN A 227 -6.63 -7.42 -18.50
CA GLN A 227 -5.18 -7.59 -18.42
C GLN A 227 -4.71 -7.75 -16.97
N ASN A 228 -3.61 -8.49 -16.80
CA ASN A 228 -2.96 -8.76 -15.52
C ASN A 228 -1.45 -8.54 -15.66
N TRP A 229 -0.94 -7.39 -15.21
CA TRP A 229 0.47 -6.97 -15.35
C TRP A 229 0.96 -7.00 -16.80
N LYS A 230 0.10 -6.65 -17.76
CA LYS A 230 0.50 -6.58 -19.15
C LYS A 230 1.62 -5.58 -19.34
N GLU A 231 2.77 -6.06 -19.77
CA GLU A 231 3.94 -5.23 -20.00
C GLU A 231 3.84 -4.46 -21.33
N SER A 232 4.30 -3.21 -21.31
CA SER A 232 4.57 -2.39 -22.49
C SER A 232 5.73 -1.45 -22.22
N THR A 233 6.42 -1.00 -23.27
CA THR A 233 7.49 0.00 -23.18
C THR A 233 6.93 1.35 -23.59
N ILE A 234 7.25 2.39 -22.82
CA ILE A 234 6.87 3.77 -23.11
C ILE A 234 8.07 4.51 -23.68
N THR A 235 7.90 5.06 -24.86
CA THR A 235 8.93 5.87 -25.53
C THR A 235 8.78 7.35 -25.20
N LYS A 236 9.89 8.06 -25.15
CA LYS A 236 9.89 9.53 -25.02
C LYS A 236 9.28 10.18 -26.25
N ASP A 237 8.62 11.31 -26.03
CA ASP A 237 8.20 12.22 -27.08
C ASP A 237 9.35 13.18 -27.50
N GLU A 238 9.04 14.06 -28.44
CA GLU A 238 9.97 15.09 -28.95
C GLU A 238 10.42 16.08 -27.85
N SER A 239 9.63 16.23 -26.78
CA SER A 239 9.94 17.07 -25.62
C SER A 239 10.76 16.33 -24.56
N ASN A 240 11.23 15.10 -24.86
CA ASN A 240 11.98 14.23 -23.96
C ASN A 240 11.20 13.84 -22.69
N MET A 241 9.86 13.83 -22.75
CA MET A 241 8.95 13.38 -21.71
C MET A 241 8.33 12.04 -22.08
N TYR A 242 7.76 11.33 -21.10
CA TYR A 242 7.07 10.06 -21.30
C TYR A 242 5.54 10.29 -21.31
N PRO A 243 4.90 10.36 -22.48
CA PRO A 243 3.45 10.40 -22.58
C PRO A 243 2.88 9.06 -22.10
N ILE A 244 1.93 9.11 -21.20
CA ILE A 244 1.25 7.93 -20.66
C ILE A 244 -0.26 8.06 -20.75
N THR A 245 -0.93 6.94 -20.91
CA THR A 245 -2.37 6.82 -20.71
C THR A 245 -2.65 5.77 -19.64
N VAL A 246 -3.33 6.18 -18.56
CA VAL A 246 -3.81 5.27 -17.53
C VAL A 246 -5.25 4.88 -17.91
N PRO A 247 -5.50 3.63 -18.33
CA PRO A 247 -6.84 3.21 -18.78
C PRO A 247 -7.92 3.45 -17.71
N ALA A 248 -9.17 3.50 -18.11
CA ALA A 248 -10.30 3.56 -17.19
C ALA A 248 -10.27 2.36 -16.22
N MET A 249 -10.65 2.56 -14.97
CA MET A 249 -10.75 1.50 -13.97
C MET A 249 -9.55 0.55 -14.01
N SER A 250 -8.33 1.09 -13.88
CA SER A 250 -7.08 0.33 -13.99
C SER A 250 -6.04 0.73 -12.94
N VAL A 251 -5.09 -0.18 -12.70
CA VAL A 251 -3.87 0.09 -11.94
C VAL A 251 -2.68 -0.18 -12.84
N VAL A 252 -1.82 0.81 -13.00
CA VAL A 252 -0.62 0.71 -13.83
C VAL A 252 0.62 1.00 -12.99
N THR A 253 1.60 0.10 -13.03
CA THR A 253 2.91 0.35 -12.45
C THR A 253 3.89 0.72 -13.55
N TYR A 254 4.49 1.89 -13.42
CA TYR A 254 5.56 2.36 -14.28
C TYR A 254 6.89 2.15 -13.58
N VAL A 255 7.82 1.48 -14.26
CA VAL A 255 9.17 1.22 -13.76
C VAL A 255 10.17 1.87 -14.72
N GLY A 256 10.88 2.86 -14.23
CA GLY A 256 11.87 3.61 -14.99
C GLY A 256 13.28 3.37 -14.46
N SER A 257 14.21 2.92 -15.31
CA SER A 257 15.63 2.83 -14.94
C SER A 257 16.20 4.22 -14.65
N VAL A 258 17.10 4.32 -13.68
CA VAL A 258 17.83 5.57 -13.39
C VAL A 258 19.05 5.63 -14.29
N GLN A 259 19.22 6.76 -15.06
CA GLN A 259 20.39 7.03 -15.88
C GLN A 259 21.57 7.55 -15.07
#